data_c342911ad2a485f92fea5bccd4ac3cc5
#
_entry.id   c342911ad2a485f92fea5bccd4ac3cc5
#
_cell.length_a   1.000
_cell.length_b   1.000
_cell.length_c   1.000
_cell.angle_alpha   90.00
_cell.angle_beta   90.00
_cell.angle_gamma   90.00
#
_symmetry.space_group_name_H-M   'P 1'
#
loop_
_entity.id
_entity.type
_entity.pdbx_description
1 polymer ?
#
loop_
_entity_poly.entity_id
_entity_poly.type
_entity_poly.pdbx_seq_one_letter_code
_entity_poly.pdbx_strand_id
1 'polypeptide(L)'
;VTNERLLGYIQQIEIIEYIEQKHGKTPPIIDATDILKDPEDLLRKLCFEIEIEFSPRMLSWPKGGRETDGVWAPYWYSSVYESTGFKPYMEKGIKIDENLITIYNNCMEHYKKMYDKRIGA
;
A
#
# COMPACT_ATOMS: atom_id res chain seq x y z
N VAL A 1 -11.13 -4.41 -17.20
CA VAL A 1 -10.41 -3.13 -17.18
C VAL A 1 -9.78 -2.90 -18.53
N THR A 2 -10.19 -1.86 -19.22
CA THR A 2 -9.69 -1.52 -20.57
C THR A 2 -8.68 -0.37 -20.55
N ASN A 3 -8.52 0.32 -19.41
CA ASN A 3 -7.64 1.46 -19.26
C ASN A 3 -6.74 1.28 -18.01
N GLU A 4 -5.44 1.18 -18.24
CA GLU A 4 -4.43 1.01 -17.19
C GLU A 4 -4.45 2.12 -16.13
N ARG A 5 -4.79 3.36 -16.53
CA ARG A 5 -4.86 4.49 -15.60
C ARG A 5 -5.91 4.29 -14.50
N LEU A 6 -6.93 3.46 -14.72
CA LEU A 6 -7.92 3.13 -13.69
C LEU A 6 -7.34 2.30 -12.53
N LEU A 7 -6.18 1.68 -12.73
CA LEU A 7 -5.47 0.90 -11.71
C LEU A 7 -4.53 1.74 -10.84
N GLY A 8 -4.25 2.98 -11.22
CA GLY A 8 -3.51 3.94 -10.41
C GLY A 8 -1.98 3.80 -10.38
N TYR A 9 -1.37 2.81 -11.01
CA TYR A 9 0.09 2.64 -11.00
C TYR A 9 0.83 3.78 -11.71
N ILE A 10 0.31 4.21 -12.85
CA ILE A 10 0.90 5.35 -13.61
C ILE A 10 0.86 6.61 -12.76
N GLN A 11 -0.27 6.88 -12.13
CA GLN A 11 -0.43 8.06 -11.27
C GLN A 11 0.50 8.05 -10.06
N GLN A 12 0.74 6.89 -9.47
CA GLN A 12 1.71 6.76 -8.37
C GLN A 12 3.12 7.12 -8.84
N ILE A 13 3.55 6.66 -10.01
CA ILE A 13 4.85 7.05 -10.59
C ILE A 13 4.90 8.55 -10.84
N GLU A 14 3.87 9.14 -11.45
CA GLU A 14 3.79 10.58 -11.70
C GLU A 14 3.92 11.39 -10.40
N ILE A 15 3.28 10.96 -9.31
CA ILE A 15 3.38 11.60 -7.99
C ILE A 15 4.79 11.49 -7.42
N ILE A 16 5.40 10.31 -7.49
CA ILE A 16 6.76 10.09 -7.01
C ILE A 16 7.75 11.00 -7.75
N GLU A 17 7.69 11.02 -9.07
CA GLU A 17 8.57 11.85 -9.92
C GLU A 17 8.36 13.34 -9.62
N TYR A 18 7.14 13.79 -9.45
CA TYR A 18 6.84 15.17 -9.07
C TYR A 18 7.47 15.55 -7.73
N ILE A 19 7.38 14.67 -6.72
CA ILE A 19 7.94 14.91 -5.40
C ILE A 19 9.47 14.91 -5.46
N GLU A 20 10.08 13.98 -6.20
CA GLU A 20 11.53 13.91 -6.40
C GLU A 20 12.05 15.19 -7.06
N GLN A 21 11.39 15.68 -8.10
CA GLN A 21 11.76 16.93 -8.78
C GLN A 21 11.64 18.14 -7.87
N LYS A 22 10.56 18.22 -7.07
CA LYS A 22 10.29 19.37 -6.23
C LYS A 22 11.16 19.42 -4.97
N HIS A 23 11.43 18.27 -4.37
CA HIS A 23 12.09 18.17 -3.07
C HIS A 23 13.47 17.50 -3.11
N GLY A 24 13.88 16.95 -4.26
CA GLY A 24 15.17 16.25 -4.41
C GLY A 24 15.26 14.94 -3.60
N LYS A 25 14.12 14.40 -3.14
CA LYS A 25 14.06 13.24 -2.27
C LYS A 25 12.88 12.36 -2.67
N THR A 26 13.10 11.04 -2.72
CA THR A 26 12.04 10.06 -2.96
C THR A 26 11.08 10.04 -1.77
N PRO A 27 9.75 10.13 -1.98
CA PRO A 27 8.80 9.95 -0.90
C PRO A 27 8.84 8.51 -0.35
N PRO A 28 8.44 8.27 0.91
CA PRO A 28 8.35 6.93 1.44
C PRO A 28 7.41 6.06 0.61
N ILE A 29 7.91 4.90 0.18
CA ILE A 29 7.14 3.90 -0.57
C ILE A 29 7.08 2.62 0.26
N ILE A 30 5.89 2.08 0.45
CA ILE A 30 5.65 0.85 1.20
C ILE A 30 5.05 -0.20 0.28
N ASP A 31 5.60 -1.41 0.32
CA ASP A 31 4.96 -2.58 -0.27
C ASP A 31 4.05 -3.27 0.75
N ALA A 32 2.84 -3.62 0.32
CA ALA A 32 1.85 -4.26 1.18
C ALA A 32 2.30 -5.61 1.73
N THR A 33 3.11 -6.34 0.99
CA THR A 33 3.69 -7.61 1.43
C THR A 33 4.65 -7.41 2.59
N ASP A 34 5.50 -6.39 2.50
CA ASP A 34 6.50 -6.09 3.54
C ASP A 34 5.83 -5.69 4.86
N ILE A 35 4.78 -4.87 4.80
CA ILE A 35 4.06 -4.49 6.03
C ILE A 35 3.35 -5.68 6.68
N LEU A 36 2.83 -6.62 5.90
CA LEU A 36 2.18 -7.83 6.44
C LEU A 36 3.17 -8.85 6.99
N LYS A 37 4.41 -8.87 6.49
CA LYS A 37 5.47 -9.76 6.99
C LYS A 37 6.02 -9.32 8.33
N ASP A 38 6.24 -8.03 8.51
CA ASP A 38 6.72 -7.43 9.76
C ASP A 38 6.15 -6.02 9.93
N PRO A 39 4.91 -5.91 10.45
CA PRO A 39 4.25 -4.60 10.59
C PRO A 39 5.02 -3.64 11.50
N GLU A 40 5.60 -4.13 12.59
CA GLU A 40 6.29 -3.26 13.55
C GLU A 40 7.57 -2.67 12.95
N ASP A 41 8.41 -3.49 12.36
CA ASP A 41 9.66 -3.04 11.75
C ASP A 41 9.38 -2.01 10.64
N LEU A 42 8.43 -2.32 9.76
CA LEU A 42 8.12 -1.40 8.66
C LEU A 42 7.48 -0.10 9.13
N LEU A 43 6.58 -0.13 10.09
CA LEU A 43 5.97 1.08 10.64
C LEU A 43 6.97 1.94 11.40
N ARG A 44 7.93 1.35 12.11
CA ARG A 44 9.03 2.09 12.74
C ARG A 44 9.89 2.81 11.71
N LYS A 45 10.25 2.15 10.62
CA LYS A 45 10.98 2.75 9.50
C LYS A 45 10.21 3.88 8.84
N LEU A 46 8.92 3.67 8.59
CA LEU A 46 8.05 4.71 8.03
C LEU A 46 7.97 5.93 8.95
N CYS A 47 7.71 5.71 10.23
CA CYS A 47 7.65 6.80 11.21
C CYS A 47 8.95 7.60 11.28
N PHE A 48 10.10 6.92 11.19
CA PHE A 48 11.40 7.57 11.09
C PHE A 48 11.52 8.45 9.84
N GLU A 49 11.10 7.94 8.68
CA GLU A 49 11.17 8.67 7.40
C GLU A 49 10.29 9.93 7.36
N ILE A 50 9.13 9.87 7.99
CA ILE A 50 8.18 11.00 8.02
C ILE A 50 8.26 11.82 9.31
N GLU A 51 9.25 11.56 10.15
CA GLU A 51 9.56 12.32 11.37
C GLU A 51 8.40 12.36 12.37
N ILE A 52 7.72 11.22 12.57
CA ILE A 52 6.71 11.04 13.62
C ILE A 52 7.13 9.94 14.59
N GLU A 53 6.64 10.03 15.83
CA GLU A 53 6.91 9.01 16.84
C GLU A 53 6.10 7.74 16.57
N PHE A 54 6.77 6.57 16.61
CA PHE A 54 6.09 5.28 16.55
C PHE A 54 5.30 5.02 17.84
N SER A 55 4.10 4.47 17.70
CA SER A 55 3.29 4.01 18.82
C SER A 55 2.84 2.56 18.62
N PRO A 56 2.93 1.69 19.65
CA PRO A 56 2.37 0.32 19.59
C PRO A 56 0.87 0.28 19.24
N ARG A 57 0.15 1.36 19.47
CA ARG A 57 -1.26 1.50 19.07
C ARG A 57 -1.47 1.43 17.56
N MET A 58 -0.42 1.58 16.76
CA MET A 58 -0.47 1.42 15.29
C MET A 58 -0.57 -0.05 14.87
N LEU A 59 -0.30 -0.99 15.77
CA LEU A 59 -0.25 -2.43 15.48
C LEU A 59 -1.55 -3.16 15.78
N SER A 60 -2.42 -2.57 16.59
CA SER A 60 -3.68 -3.21 16.97
C SER A 60 -4.77 -2.17 17.22
N TRP A 61 -6.01 -2.56 17.00
CA TRP A 61 -7.19 -1.69 17.15
C TRP A 61 -8.42 -2.48 17.59
N PRO A 62 -9.40 -1.81 18.23
CA PRO A 62 -10.66 -2.43 18.59
C PRO A 62 -11.44 -2.88 17.35
N LYS A 63 -12.12 -4.02 17.47
CA LYS A 63 -13.06 -4.50 16.44
C LYS A 63 -14.21 -3.50 16.26
N GLY A 64 -14.71 -3.40 15.03
CA GLY A 64 -15.87 -2.60 14.69
C GLY A 64 -15.56 -1.28 14.01
N GLY A 65 -16.63 -0.56 13.67
CA GLY A 65 -16.55 0.74 13.00
C GLY A 65 -16.23 1.90 13.96
N ARG A 66 -15.90 3.05 13.38
CA ARG A 66 -15.64 4.30 14.09
C ARG A 66 -16.53 5.40 13.55
N GLU A 67 -16.89 6.36 14.40
CA GLU A 67 -17.69 7.52 13.99
C GLU A 67 -17.00 8.36 12.90
N THR A 68 -15.67 8.29 12.83
CA THR A 68 -14.86 8.98 11.81
C THR A 68 -14.77 8.26 10.48
N ASP A 69 -15.30 7.04 10.37
CA ASP A 69 -15.33 6.32 9.11
C ASP A 69 -16.25 7.04 8.12
N GLY A 70 -15.81 7.13 6.86
CA GLY A 70 -16.56 7.83 5.83
C GLY A 70 -17.82 7.11 5.40
N VAL A 71 -18.63 7.77 4.58
CA VAL A 71 -19.92 7.24 4.06
C VAL A 71 -19.79 5.93 3.27
N TRP A 72 -18.61 5.61 2.78
CA TRP A 72 -18.32 4.38 2.06
C TRP A 72 -18.08 3.16 2.97
N ALA A 73 -17.86 3.37 4.27
CA ALA A 73 -17.49 2.32 5.20
C ALA A 73 -18.47 1.13 5.23
N PRO A 74 -19.82 1.31 5.26
CA PRO A 74 -20.76 0.20 5.24
C PRO A 74 -20.63 -0.71 4.02
N TYR A 75 -20.12 -0.20 2.92
CA TYR A 75 -19.99 -0.93 1.65
C TYR A 75 -18.64 -1.60 1.45
N TRP A 76 -17.57 -1.06 2.06
CA TRP A 76 -16.20 -1.46 1.76
C TRP A 76 -15.41 -2.00 2.94
N TYR A 77 -15.83 -1.71 4.18
CA TYR A 77 -15.03 -1.95 5.38
C TYR A 77 -15.43 -3.19 6.18
N SER A 78 -16.20 -4.11 5.61
CA SER A 78 -16.64 -5.30 6.36
C SER A 78 -15.47 -6.11 6.95
N SER A 79 -14.44 -6.37 6.17
CA SER A 79 -13.24 -7.07 6.64
C SER A 79 -12.40 -6.24 7.61
N VAL A 80 -12.38 -4.92 7.44
CA VAL A 80 -11.71 -3.99 8.37
C VAL A 80 -12.41 -4.00 9.72
N TYR A 81 -13.74 -3.98 9.74
CA TYR A 81 -14.53 -4.04 10.99
C TYR A 81 -14.30 -5.32 11.80
N GLU A 82 -14.03 -6.43 11.14
CA GLU A 82 -13.72 -7.70 11.79
C GLU A 82 -12.26 -7.79 12.26
N SER A 83 -11.38 -6.91 11.78
CA SER A 83 -9.96 -6.93 12.10
C SER A 83 -9.66 -6.25 13.44
N THR A 84 -8.58 -6.69 14.08
CA THR A 84 -8.01 -6.09 15.29
C THR A 84 -6.52 -5.82 15.17
N GLY A 85 -5.93 -6.06 14.03
CA GLY A 85 -4.52 -5.90 13.71
C GLY A 85 -4.20 -6.37 12.30
N PHE A 86 -2.94 -6.36 11.96
CA PHE A 86 -2.46 -6.87 10.68
C PHE A 86 -2.55 -8.40 10.64
N LYS A 87 -3.13 -8.94 9.59
CA LYS A 87 -3.11 -10.40 9.33
C LYS A 87 -1.75 -10.80 8.78
N PRO A 88 -1.22 -11.98 9.14
CA PRO A 88 0.00 -12.50 8.55
C PRO A 88 -0.09 -12.55 7.02
N TYR A 89 1.03 -12.26 6.35
CA TYR A 89 1.11 -12.41 4.90
C TYR A 89 0.79 -13.86 4.49
N MET A 90 -0.08 -13.98 3.51
CA MET A 90 -0.39 -15.26 2.86
C MET A 90 -0.24 -15.09 1.36
N GLU A 91 0.61 -15.90 0.76
CA GLU A 91 0.75 -15.94 -0.70
C GLU A 91 -0.53 -16.46 -1.34
N LYS A 92 -1.07 -15.72 -2.28
CA LYS A 92 -2.25 -16.10 -3.05
C LYS A 92 -1.83 -16.47 -4.46
N GLY A 93 -2.03 -17.73 -4.87
CA GLY A 93 -1.83 -18.17 -6.24
C GLY A 93 -2.93 -17.60 -7.13
N ILE A 94 -2.75 -16.38 -7.61
CA ILE A 94 -3.71 -15.72 -8.51
C ILE A 94 -3.30 -16.02 -9.95
N LYS A 95 -4.24 -16.58 -10.72
CA LYS A 95 -4.09 -16.74 -12.15
C LYS A 95 -4.61 -15.49 -12.86
N ILE A 96 -3.77 -14.91 -13.73
CA ILE A 96 -4.16 -13.75 -14.53
C ILE A 96 -4.90 -14.23 -15.79
N ASP A 97 -6.07 -13.64 -16.03
CA ASP A 97 -6.84 -13.89 -17.26
C ASP A 97 -6.03 -13.43 -18.48
N GLU A 98 -6.06 -14.22 -19.56
CA GLU A 98 -5.34 -13.92 -20.80
C GLU A 98 -5.67 -12.53 -21.37
N ASN A 99 -6.91 -12.08 -21.23
CA ASN A 99 -7.34 -10.74 -21.66
C ASN A 99 -6.69 -9.61 -20.89
N LEU A 100 -6.12 -9.87 -19.72
CA LEU A 100 -5.52 -8.89 -18.82
C LEU A 100 -3.98 -8.97 -18.78
N ILE A 101 -3.37 -9.90 -19.49
CA ILE A 101 -1.92 -10.13 -19.47
C ILE A 101 -1.13 -8.87 -19.85
N THR A 102 -1.54 -8.18 -20.92
CA THR A 102 -0.84 -6.97 -21.38
C THR A 102 -0.92 -5.86 -20.36
N ILE A 103 -2.10 -5.61 -19.79
CA ILE A 103 -2.32 -4.62 -18.72
C ILE A 103 -1.52 -5.00 -17.48
N TYR A 104 -1.54 -6.26 -17.10
CA TYR A 104 -0.78 -6.78 -15.97
C TYR A 104 0.73 -6.54 -16.16
N ASN A 105 1.29 -6.87 -17.30
CA ASN A 105 2.71 -6.69 -17.58
C ASN A 105 3.12 -5.21 -17.53
N ASN A 106 2.30 -4.32 -18.10
CA ASN A 106 2.56 -2.88 -18.06
C ASN A 106 2.51 -2.34 -16.62
N CYS A 107 1.53 -2.75 -15.84
CA CYS A 107 1.44 -2.40 -14.42
C CYS A 107 2.62 -2.94 -13.61
N MET A 108 3.09 -4.14 -13.91
CA MET A 108 4.26 -4.74 -13.27
C MET A 108 5.55 -3.97 -13.52
N GLU A 109 5.72 -3.33 -14.68
CA GLU A 109 6.87 -2.45 -14.93
C GLU A 109 6.87 -1.24 -13.99
N HIS A 110 5.71 -0.61 -13.81
CA HIS A 110 5.54 0.50 -12.86
C HIS A 110 5.72 0.04 -11.41
N TYR A 111 5.13 -1.09 -11.05
CA TYR A 111 5.27 -1.69 -9.73
C TYR A 111 6.75 -1.95 -9.39
N LYS A 112 7.51 -2.54 -10.30
CA LYS A 112 8.94 -2.83 -10.08
C LYS A 112 9.76 -1.57 -9.83
N LYS A 113 9.49 -0.47 -10.55
CA LYS A 113 10.16 0.82 -10.32
C LYS A 113 9.92 1.34 -8.90
N MET A 114 8.69 1.25 -8.42
CA MET A 114 8.35 1.63 -7.05
C MET A 114 8.94 0.67 -6.02
N TYR A 115 8.85 -0.62 -6.30
CA TYR A 115 9.39 -1.69 -5.45
C TYR A 115 10.89 -1.54 -5.18
N ASP A 116 11.67 -1.16 -6.19
CA ASP A 116 13.11 -0.94 -6.06
C ASP A 116 13.46 0.26 -5.17
N LYS A 117 12.54 1.20 -5.03
CA LYS A 117 12.70 2.42 -4.20
C LYS A 117 12.01 2.32 -2.83
N ARG A 118 11.39 1.20 -2.50
CA ARG A 118 10.61 1.06 -1.27
C ARG A 118 11.45 1.06 0.00
N ILE A 119 10.83 1.36 1.13
CA ILE A 119 11.44 1.21 2.43
C ILE A 119 11.83 -0.26 2.66
N GLY A 120 13.06 -0.51 3.09
CA GLY A 120 13.59 -1.85 3.32
C GLY A 120 14.11 -2.58 2.09
N ALA A 121 14.16 -1.88 0.95
CA ALA A 121 14.77 -2.44 -0.26
C ALA A 121 16.29 -2.62 -0.09
#